data_adcfa780d267ac16f78b664e2da06694
#
_entry.id   adcfa780d267ac16f78b664e2da06694
#
_cell.length_a   1.000
_cell.length_b   1.000
_cell.length_c   1.000
_cell.angle_alpha   90.00
_cell.angle_beta   90.00
_cell.angle_gamma   90.00
#
_symmetry.space_group_name_H-M   'P 1'
#
loop_
_entity.id
_entity.type
_entity.pdbx_description
1 polymer ?
#
loop_
_entity_poly.entity_id
_entity_poly.type
_entity_poly.pdbx_seq_one_letter_code
_entity_poly.pdbx_strand_id
1 'polypeptide(L)'
;MPASVLVGSQWGDEGKGKITDLISGDFDCVCRYAGGANAGHTVVANGHQLALHQIPSGIVHEGVLSVIGNGCIVDPTVMFEEVDTLQAQGLDCAGLRISGNAHLVLPYHKDLDGAHEAALGKNLIGTTKRGIGPTYMDKMNRTGIRIQDMLDDDLFREKLEAALAYQNPILEKVYGLPTYTVDQICETYLPYAERMRPYIVESSKLLNELLDEGKSILFEGAQATMLDIDHGTYPFVTSSNCSAGGAVTGSGVGPCNIERVLGIAKAYLTRVGSGPFPTELSLDEGVGKFLLEKGHEYGVTTGRKRRCGWYDACVTRYAARVNGLTDLAITKLDVLGGLDTIKVCTAYDVDGVEYDTVPEHRVSFDHATPKYIEVPGWQEDISGCRSFDELPAAAKDYIKLIEDLSGVRVSIVAVGPDREQTINRFWK
;
A
#
# COMPACT_ATOMS: atom_id res chain seq x y z
N MET A 1 10.70 -14.16 -15.49
CA MET A 1 10.26 -14.38 -14.09
C MET A 1 8.74 -14.40 -14.10
N PRO A 2 8.07 -15.48 -13.76
CA PRO A 2 6.61 -15.56 -14.00
C PRO A 2 5.83 -14.58 -13.14
N ALA A 3 5.99 -14.57 -11.81
CA ALA A 3 5.31 -13.59 -10.97
C ALA A 3 6.17 -13.09 -9.80
N SER A 4 6.10 -11.80 -9.54
CA SER A 4 6.73 -11.16 -8.40
C SER A 4 5.70 -10.35 -7.63
N VAL A 5 5.84 -10.27 -6.30
CA VAL A 5 4.97 -9.46 -5.43
C VAL A 5 5.80 -8.35 -4.79
N LEU A 6 5.29 -7.14 -4.83
CA LEU A 6 5.87 -5.98 -4.12
C LEU A 6 4.96 -5.61 -2.95
N VAL A 7 5.51 -5.60 -1.74
CA VAL A 7 4.78 -5.29 -0.50
C VAL A 7 5.47 -4.23 0.35
N GLY A 8 4.73 -3.45 1.10
CA GLY A 8 5.29 -2.63 2.17
C GLY A 8 5.64 -3.50 3.38
N SER A 9 6.82 -3.30 3.95
CA SER A 9 7.31 -4.09 5.08
C SER A 9 7.10 -3.44 6.45
N GLN A 10 6.56 -2.21 6.50
CA GLN A 10 6.44 -1.39 7.71
C GLN A 10 4.98 -0.95 7.91
N TRP A 11 4.71 0.34 8.10
CA TRP A 11 3.36 0.91 8.30
C TRP A 11 2.86 1.76 7.12
N GLY A 12 3.29 1.50 5.90
CA GLY A 12 2.97 2.31 4.73
C GLY A 12 3.96 3.46 4.53
N ASP A 13 3.78 4.17 3.42
CA ASP A 13 4.63 5.32 3.03
C ASP A 13 6.13 4.99 2.89
N GLU A 14 6.47 3.71 2.67
CA GLU A 14 7.86 3.26 2.46
C GLU A 14 8.45 3.71 1.11
N GLY A 15 7.68 4.37 0.26
CA GLY A 15 8.11 4.77 -1.08
C GLY A 15 7.88 3.67 -2.12
N LYS A 16 6.86 2.82 -1.91
CA LYS A 16 6.46 1.78 -2.87
C LYS A 16 6.26 2.32 -4.28
N GLY A 17 5.57 3.45 -4.43
CA GLY A 17 5.31 4.06 -5.74
C GLY A 17 6.58 4.27 -6.57
N LYS A 18 7.66 4.81 -5.96
CA LYS A 18 8.95 4.98 -6.63
C LYS A 18 9.53 3.66 -7.11
N ILE A 19 9.52 2.64 -6.24
CA ILE A 19 10.12 1.33 -6.58
C ILE A 19 9.25 0.61 -7.61
N THR A 20 7.91 0.65 -7.46
CA THR A 20 6.99 0.09 -8.45
C THR A 20 7.20 0.74 -9.81
N ASP A 21 7.23 2.08 -9.88
CA ASP A 21 7.50 2.83 -11.11
C ASP A 21 8.85 2.46 -11.74
N LEU A 22 9.89 2.27 -10.91
CA LEU A 22 11.22 1.88 -11.38
C LEU A 22 11.23 0.51 -12.08
N ILE A 23 10.53 -0.48 -11.50
CA ILE A 23 10.61 -1.88 -11.97
C ILE A 23 9.45 -2.30 -12.86
N SER A 24 8.34 -1.54 -12.90
CA SER A 24 7.13 -1.91 -13.67
C SER A 24 7.39 -2.11 -15.16
N GLY A 25 8.30 -1.33 -15.73
CA GLY A 25 8.66 -1.42 -17.15
C GLY A 25 9.36 -2.73 -17.54
N ASP A 26 9.86 -3.49 -16.56
CA ASP A 26 10.50 -4.78 -16.78
C ASP A 26 9.49 -5.95 -16.79
N PHE A 27 8.20 -5.67 -16.58
CA PHE A 27 7.13 -6.66 -16.53
C PHE A 27 6.13 -6.45 -17.68
N ASP A 28 5.53 -7.56 -18.15
CA ASP A 28 4.48 -7.53 -19.15
C ASP A 28 3.14 -7.06 -18.56
N CYS A 29 2.94 -7.25 -17.26
CA CYS A 29 1.71 -6.91 -16.56
C CYS A 29 1.98 -6.41 -15.13
N VAL A 30 1.26 -5.37 -14.70
CA VAL A 30 1.20 -4.92 -13.31
C VAL A 30 -0.22 -5.09 -12.79
N CYS A 31 -0.39 -5.85 -11.69
CA CYS A 31 -1.70 -6.14 -11.12
C CYS A 31 -1.80 -5.65 -9.67
N ARG A 32 -2.74 -4.75 -9.39
CA ARG A 32 -3.15 -4.44 -8.01
C ARG A 32 -4.10 -5.52 -7.51
N TYR A 33 -3.82 -6.06 -6.35
CA TYR A 33 -4.55 -7.21 -5.82
C TYR A 33 -5.41 -6.91 -4.59
N ALA A 34 -5.22 -5.76 -3.94
CA ALA A 34 -5.94 -5.38 -2.73
C ALA A 34 -6.02 -3.87 -2.56
N GLY A 35 -6.88 -3.41 -1.65
CA GLY A 35 -7.10 -2.00 -1.35
C GLY A 35 -8.05 -1.35 -2.35
N GLY A 36 -8.05 -0.04 -2.38
CA GLY A 36 -8.90 0.80 -3.23
C GLY A 36 -8.31 2.21 -3.34
N ALA A 37 -9.17 3.22 -3.38
CA ALA A 37 -8.76 4.62 -3.52
C ALA A 37 -8.02 5.21 -2.30
N ASN A 38 -7.76 4.42 -1.27
CA ASN A 38 -6.96 4.80 -0.10
C ASN A 38 -5.44 4.69 -0.30
N ALA A 39 -4.99 4.10 -1.40
CA ALA A 39 -3.58 4.14 -1.78
C ALA A 39 -3.22 5.49 -2.41
N GLY A 40 -1.93 5.84 -2.42
CA GLY A 40 -1.41 7.01 -3.11
C GLY A 40 0.00 6.68 -3.61
N HIS A 41 0.09 6.23 -4.86
CA HIS A 41 1.38 5.94 -5.50
C HIS A 41 1.75 7.10 -6.41
N THR A 42 2.82 7.80 -6.07
CA THR A 42 3.36 8.84 -6.94
C THR A 42 4.24 8.19 -8.01
N VAL A 43 3.89 8.40 -9.26
CA VAL A 43 4.65 7.97 -10.44
C VAL A 43 5.06 9.17 -11.26
N VAL A 44 6.09 9.04 -12.09
CA VAL A 44 6.55 10.10 -12.99
C VAL A 44 6.35 9.64 -14.43
N ALA A 45 5.54 10.38 -15.19
CA ALA A 45 5.31 10.13 -16.60
C ALA A 45 5.40 11.45 -17.39
N ASN A 46 6.07 11.43 -18.53
CA ASN A 46 6.23 12.60 -19.42
C ASN A 46 6.73 13.87 -18.69
N GLY A 47 7.56 13.71 -17.63
CA GLY A 47 8.05 14.82 -16.82
C GLY A 47 7.04 15.37 -15.79
N HIS A 48 5.86 14.79 -15.68
CA HIS A 48 4.83 15.15 -14.71
C HIS A 48 4.74 14.12 -13.59
N GLN A 49 4.57 14.63 -12.37
CA GLN A 49 4.28 13.81 -11.20
C GLN A 49 2.78 13.53 -11.11
N LEU A 50 2.39 12.26 -11.04
CA LEU A 50 1.02 11.79 -10.98
C LEU A 50 0.80 10.99 -9.70
N ALA A 51 -0.30 11.25 -9.02
CA ALA A 51 -0.73 10.46 -7.87
C ALA A 51 -1.81 9.47 -8.32
N LEU A 52 -1.48 8.18 -8.35
CA LEU A 52 -2.42 7.11 -8.66
C LEU A 52 -2.99 6.53 -7.37
N HIS A 53 -4.31 6.45 -7.28
CA HIS A 53 -5.01 5.89 -6.12
C HIS A 53 -5.53 4.48 -6.39
N GLN A 54 -6.07 4.22 -7.58
CA GLN A 54 -6.65 2.93 -7.97
C GLN A 54 -5.95 2.27 -9.14
N ILE A 55 -5.54 3.04 -10.14
CA ILE A 55 -4.90 2.52 -11.34
C ILE A 55 -3.50 1.97 -10.99
N PRO A 56 -3.12 0.77 -11.48
CA PRO A 56 -1.77 0.23 -11.27
C PRO A 56 -0.70 1.13 -11.86
N SER A 57 0.46 1.21 -11.18
CA SER A 57 1.58 2.07 -11.59
C SER A 57 2.17 1.70 -12.96
N GLY A 58 1.94 0.49 -13.46
CA GLY A 58 2.36 0.04 -14.78
C GLY A 58 1.75 0.82 -15.95
N ILE A 59 0.63 1.52 -15.73
CA ILE A 59 -0.09 2.26 -16.77
C ILE A 59 0.76 3.35 -17.46
N VAL A 60 1.81 3.82 -16.81
CA VAL A 60 2.71 4.84 -17.38
C VAL A 60 3.76 4.28 -18.32
N HIS A 61 3.87 2.96 -18.45
CA HIS A 61 4.81 2.27 -19.32
C HIS A 61 4.10 1.70 -20.54
N GLU A 62 4.57 2.05 -21.73
CA GLU A 62 4.02 1.57 -22.98
C GLU A 62 4.13 0.04 -23.07
N GLY A 63 3.05 -0.62 -23.48
CA GLY A 63 2.99 -2.07 -23.64
C GLY A 63 2.78 -2.86 -22.35
N VAL A 64 2.79 -2.23 -21.18
CA VAL A 64 2.53 -2.90 -19.89
C VAL A 64 1.03 -2.97 -19.62
N LEU A 65 0.51 -4.17 -19.47
CA LEU A 65 -0.89 -4.38 -19.08
C LEU A 65 -1.09 -3.98 -17.61
N SER A 66 -2.14 -3.23 -17.31
CA SER A 66 -2.46 -2.76 -15.96
C SER A 66 -3.78 -3.35 -15.49
N VAL A 67 -3.74 -4.20 -14.46
CA VAL A 67 -4.90 -4.98 -14.01
C VAL A 67 -5.33 -4.57 -12.60
N ILE A 68 -6.60 -4.26 -12.40
CA ILE A 68 -7.25 -4.15 -11.10
C ILE A 68 -7.89 -5.50 -10.78
N GLY A 69 -7.30 -6.24 -9.83
CA GLY A 69 -7.71 -7.60 -9.48
C GLY A 69 -8.99 -7.67 -8.65
N ASN A 70 -9.52 -8.87 -8.49
CA ASN A 70 -10.77 -9.13 -7.77
C ASN A 70 -10.71 -8.84 -6.26
N GLY A 71 -9.51 -8.75 -5.68
CA GLY A 71 -9.32 -8.37 -4.28
C GLY A 71 -9.47 -6.88 -4.03
N CYS A 72 -9.40 -6.05 -5.06
CA CYS A 72 -9.61 -4.61 -4.95
C CYS A 72 -11.08 -4.24 -4.75
N ILE A 73 -11.29 -3.05 -4.20
CA ILE A 73 -12.56 -2.35 -4.24
C ILE A 73 -12.40 -1.10 -5.09
N VAL A 74 -13.37 -0.84 -5.95
CA VAL A 74 -13.26 0.18 -7.00
C VAL A 74 -14.32 1.26 -6.80
N ASP A 75 -13.86 2.50 -6.76
CA ASP A 75 -14.70 3.69 -6.84
C ASP A 75 -14.65 4.20 -8.29
N PRO A 76 -15.71 4.01 -9.09
CA PRO A 76 -15.72 4.41 -10.50
C PRO A 76 -15.46 5.88 -10.71
N THR A 77 -15.91 6.74 -9.78
CA THR A 77 -15.73 8.19 -9.90
C THR A 77 -14.25 8.55 -9.82
N VAL A 78 -13.54 8.05 -8.81
CA VAL A 78 -12.09 8.28 -8.63
C VAL A 78 -11.29 7.64 -9.76
N MET A 79 -11.66 6.42 -10.16
CA MET A 79 -10.93 5.71 -11.21
C MET A 79 -10.98 6.46 -12.55
N PHE A 80 -12.15 6.98 -12.93
CA PHE A 80 -12.26 7.72 -14.20
C PHE A 80 -11.70 9.14 -14.12
N GLU A 81 -11.67 9.78 -12.96
CA GLU A 81 -10.88 10.99 -12.75
C GLU A 81 -9.40 10.75 -13.02
N GLU A 82 -8.85 9.60 -12.58
CA GLU A 82 -7.48 9.21 -12.87
C GLU A 82 -7.27 8.90 -14.36
N VAL A 83 -8.16 8.12 -15.00
CA VAL A 83 -8.09 7.83 -16.44
C VAL A 83 -8.10 9.12 -17.25
N ASP A 84 -9.05 10.03 -16.98
CA ASP A 84 -9.20 11.29 -17.70
C ASP A 84 -7.94 12.18 -17.50
N THR A 85 -7.35 12.17 -16.30
CA THR A 85 -6.10 12.90 -16.00
C THR A 85 -4.92 12.32 -16.77
N LEU A 86 -4.78 10.99 -16.82
CA LEU A 86 -3.73 10.30 -17.56
C LEU A 86 -3.84 10.59 -19.07
N GLN A 87 -5.04 10.46 -19.62
CA GLN A 87 -5.30 10.74 -21.04
C GLN A 87 -5.06 12.21 -21.40
N ALA A 88 -5.42 13.15 -20.53
CA ALA A 88 -5.12 14.57 -20.72
C ALA A 88 -3.61 14.88 -20.79
N GLN A 89 -2.79 14.00 -20.21
CA GLN A 89 -1.33 14.08 -20.28
C GLN A 89 -0.70 13.23 -21.41
N GLY A 90 -1.54 12.71 -22.31
CA GLY A 90 -1.11 11.95 -23.47
C GLY A 90 -0.74 10.49 -23.20
N LEU A 91 -1.14 9.95 -22.04
CA LEU A 91 -0.95 8.53 -21.73
C LEU A 91 -2.10 7.68 -22.27
N ASP A 92 -1.78 6.56 -22.86
CA ASP A 92 -2.78 5.60 -23.33
C ASP A 92 -3.23 4.67 -22.19
N CYS A 93 -4.54 4.65 -21.93
CA CYS A 93 -5.15 3.75 -20.95
C CYS A 93 -5.77 2.50 -21.58
N ALA A 94 -5.51 2.20 -22.86
CA ALA A 94 -6.05 1.01 -23.54
C ALA A 94 -5.57 -0.31 -22.90
N GLY A 95 -4.42 -0.30 -22.22
CA GLY A 95 -3.89 -1.43 -21.45
C GLY A 95 -4.56 -1.66 -20.09
N LEU A 96 -5.50 -0.81 -19.64
CA LEU A 96 -6.20 -1.02 -18.37
C LEU A 96 -7.17 -2.20 -18.46
N ARG A 97 -7.21 -3.03 -17.42
CA ARG A 97 -8.19 -4.12 -17.23
C ARG A 97 -8.70 -4.11 -15.80
N ILE A 98 -9.96 -4.49 -15.63
CA ILE A 98 -10.63 -4.47 -14.34
C ILE A 98 -11.34 -5.80 -14.14
N SER A 99 -11.11 -6.46 -13.01
CA SER A 99 -11.85 -7.65 -12.66
C SER A 99 -13.34 -7.37 -12.50
N GLY A 100 -14.18 -8.07 -13.24
CA GLY A 100 -15.63 -8.03 -13.02
C GLY A 100 -16.05 -8.46 -11.60
N ASN A 101 -15.19 -9.22 -10.90
CA ASN A 101 -15.40 -9.68 -9.53
C ASN A 101 -14.93 -8.70 -8.45
N ALA A 102 -14.29 -7.59 -8.79
CA ALA A 102 -14.00 -6.52 -7.84
C ALA A 102 -15.29 -5.87 -7.35
N HIS A 103 -15.28 -5.33 -6.11
CA HIS A 103 -16.47 -4.75 -5.50
C HIS A 103 -16.54 -3.24 -5.71
N LEU A 104 -17.74 -2.73 -5.85
CA LEU A 104 -18.00 -1.29 -6.01
C LEU A 104 -17.99 -0.59 -4.66
N VAL A 105 -17.30 0.54 -4.61
CA VAL A 105 -17.47 1.54 -3.56
C VAL A 105 -18.64 2.44 -3.95
N LEU A 106 -19.67 2.47 -3.12
CA LEU A 106 -20.90 3.26 -3.33
C LEU A 106 -20.94 4.43 -2.34
N PRO A 107 -21.80 5.45 -2.57
CA PRO A 107 -21.81 6.67 -1.76
C PRO A 107 -22.01 6.39 -0.26
N TYR A 108 -22.97 5.50 0.06
CA TYR A 108 -23.25 5.13 1.45
C TYR A 108 -22.04 4.50 2.17
N HIS A 109 -21.11 3.85 1.45
CA HIS A 109 -19.87 3.35 2.06
C HIS A 109 -18.99 4.50 2.56
N LYS A 110 -18.90 5.60 1.79
CA LYS A 110 -18.12 6.79 2.17
C LYS A 110 -18.71 7.47 3.40
N ASP A 111 -20.05 7.60 3.43
CA ASP A 111 -20.77 8.19 4.57
C ASP A 111 -20.62 7.33 5.83
N LEU A 112 -20.75 6.01 5.70
CA LEU A 112 -20.55 5.09 6.81
C LEU A 112 -19.11 5.11 7.33
N ASP A 113 -18.10 5.18 6.46
CA ASP A 113 -16.70 5.29 6.86
C ASP A 113 -16.46 6.56 7.69
N GLY A 114 -17.01 7.69 7.24
CA GLY A 114 -16.96 8.95 7.99
C GLY A 114 -17.69 8.89 9.34
N ALA A 115 -18.87 8.27 9.37
CA ALA A 115 -19.69 8.14 10.57
C ALA A 115 -19.09 7.18 11.59
N HIS A 116 -18.58 6.04 11.15
CA HIS A 116 -17.87 5.08 12.02
C HIS A 116 -16.66 5.74 12.68
N GLU A 117 -15.83 6.45 11.90
CA GLU A 117 -14.67 7.16 12.41
C GLU A 117 -15.06 8.22 13.44
N ALA A 118 -16.11 9.01 13.17
CA ALA A 118 -16.61 10.01 14.09
C ALA A 118 -17.14 9.41 15.40
N ALA A 119 -17.81 8.26 15.33
CA ALA A 119 -18.36 7.55 16.48
C ALA A 119 -17.28 6.98 17.42
N LEU A 120 -16.07 6.69 16.92
CA LEU A 120 -14.96 6.19 17.72
C LEU A 120 -14.38 7.26 18.68
N GLY A 121 -14.65 8.54 18.49
CA GLY A 121 -14.22 9.62 19.36
C GLY A 121 -12.71 9.66 19.55
N LYS A 122 -12.22 9.34 20.76
CA LYS A 122 -10.77 9.33 21.06
C LYS A 122 -10.03 8.10 20.48
N ASN A 123 -10.75 7.07 20.08
CA ASN A 123 -10.21 5.82 19.57
C ASN A 123 -10.16 5.79 18.02
N LEU A 124 -10.04 6.95 17.40
CA LEU A 124 -9.93 7.11 15.95
C LEU A 124 -8.88 6.16 15.35
N ILE A 125 -9.24 5.49 14.27
CA ILE A 125 -8.31 4.66 13.48
C ILE A 125 -7.45 5.56 12.60
N GLY A 126 -8.03 6.65 12.11
CA GLY A 126 -7.41 7.57 11.16
C GLY A 126 -7.71 7.19 9.71
N THR A 127 -8.95 6.78 9.42
CA THR A 127 -9.37 6.35 8.09
C THR A 127 -9.26 7.47 7.05
N THR A 128 -9.21 7.07 5.79
CA THR A 128 -9.19 8.02 4.66
C THR A 128 -10.57 8.53 4.29
N LYS A 129 -11.64 8.01 4.89
CA LYS A 129 -13.05 8.30 4.59
C LYS A 129 -13.40 8.05 3.11
N ARG A 130 -12.76 7.04 2.51
CA ARG A 130 -12.97 6.63 1.12
C ARG A 130 -13.91 5.42 0.99
N GLY A 131 -14.57 5.02 2.08
CA GLY A 131 -15.51 3.89 2.11
C GLY A 131 -14.85 2.52 2.08
N ILE A 132 -13.54 2.43 2.38
CA ILE A 132 -12.76 1.19 2.26
C ILE A 132 -13.30 0.11 3.21
N GLY A 133 -13.33 0.42 4.51
CA GLY A 133 -13.83 -0.52 5.53
C GLY A 133 -15.24 -1.01 5.27
N PRO A 134 -16.23 -0.12 5.10
CA PRO A 134 -17.61 -0.51 4.82
C PRO A 134 -17.79 -1.35 3.56
N THR A 135 -17.03 -1.08 2.49
CA THR A 135 -17.09 -1.91 1.26
C THR A 135 -16.54 -3.32 1.49
N TYR A 136 -15.41 -3.46 2.22
CA TYR A 136 -14.91 -4.78 2.59
C TYR A 136 -15.85 -5.51 3.57
N MET A 137 -16.51 -4.79 4.46
CA MET A 137 -17.54 -5.35 5.34
C MET A 137 -18.69 -5.95 4.51
N ASP A 138 -19.22 -5.22 3.53
CA ASP A 138 -20.27 -5.72 2.65
C ASP A 138 -19.78 -6.92 1.81
N LYS A 139 -18.55 -6.89 1.32
CA LYS A 139 -17.94 -8.03 0.62
C LYS A 139 -17.95 -9.29 1.50
N MET A 140 -17.50 -9.20 2.75
CA MET A 140 -17.44 -10.33 3.67
C MET A 140 -18.81 -10.78 4.15
N ASN A 141 -19.76 -9.84 4.29
CA ASN A 141 -21.15 -10.12 4.60
C ASN A 141 -21.93 -10.70 3.41
N ARG A 142 -21.35 -10.70 2.22
CA ARG A 142 -21.96 -11.17 0.95
C ARG A 142 -23.14 -10.34 0.49
N THR A 143 -23.16 -9.06 0.88
CA THR A 143 -24.11 -8.04 0.45
C THR A 143 -23.52 -7.05 -0.55
N GLY A 144 -22.19 -7.15 -0.77
CA GLY A 144 -21.46 -6.27 -1.68
C GLY A 144 -21.85 -6.45 -3.14
N ILE A 145 -21.84 -5.35 -3.89
CA ILE A 145 -22.14 -5.29 -5.32
C ILE A 145 -20.82 -5.34 -6.10
N ARG A 146 -20.73 -6.21 -7.09
CA ARG A 146 -19.56 -6.35 -7.94
C ARG A 146 -19.65 -5.46 -9.17
N ILE A 147 -18.50 -5.16 -9.78
CA ILE A 147 -18.43 -4.35 -11.00
C ILE A 147 -19.28 -4.96 -12.13
N GLN A 148 -19.20 -6.26 -12.33
CA GLN A 148 -19.98 -6.95 -13.36
C GLN A 148 -21.49 -6.85 -13.18
N ASP A 149 -21.97 -6.70 -11.94
CA ASP A 149 -23.39 -6.56 -11.64
C ASP A 149 -23.96 -5.26 -12.21
N MET A 150 -23.12 -4.23 -12.31
CA MET A 150 -23.49 -2.92 -12.86
C MET A 150 -23.68 -2.94 -14.39
N LEU A 151 -23.25 -4.01 -15.08
CA LEU A 151 -23.41 -4.17 -16.53
C LEU A 151 -24.83 -4.60 -16.94
N ASP A 152 -25.67 -4.98 -15.96
CA ASP A 152 -27.07 -5.35 -16.12
C ASP A 152 -27.89 -4.44 -15.20
N ASP A 153 -28.67 -3.53 -15.79
CA ASP A 153 -29.46 -2.53 -15.08
C ASP A 153 -30.42 -3.14 -14.08
N ASP A 154 -31.13 -4.20 -14.46
CA ASP A 154 -32.15 -4.83 -13.61
C ASP A 154 -31.50 -5.50 -12.41
N LEU A 155 -30.42 -6.25 -12.64
CA LEU A 155 -29.63 -6.87 -11.56
C LEU A 155 -28.99 -5.83 -10.64
N PHE A 156 -28.48 -4.74 -11.18
CA PHE A 156 -27.88 -3.67 -10.38
C PHE A 156 -28.91 -3.02 -9.47
N ARG A 157 -30.11 -2.73 -10.01
CA ARG A 157 -31.23 -2.18 -9.24
C ARG A 157 -31.69 -3.13 -8.13
N GLU A 158 -31.89 -4.42 -8.45
CA GLU A 158 -32.27 -5.44 -7.46
C GLU A 158 -31.27 -5.48 -6.29
N LYS A 159 -29.98 -5.52 -6.60
CA LYS A 159 -28.92 -5.55 -5.57
C LYS A 159 -28.86 -4.27 -4.76
N LEU A 160 -29.08 -3.11 -5.40
CA LEU A 160 -29.17 -1.83 -4.70
C LEU A 160 -30.36 -1.77 -3.74
N GLU A 161 -31.53 -2.25 -4.16
CA GLU A 161 -32.71 -2.33 -3.28
C GLU A 161 -32.39 -3.14 -2.02
N ALA A 162 -31.80 -4.33 -2.19
CA ALA A 162 -31.42 -5.17 -1.07
C ALA A 162 -30.34 -4.52 -0.16
N ALA A 163 -29.33 -3.89 -0.75
CA ALA A 163 -28.28 -3.20 0.00
C ALA A 163 -28.84 -1.99 0.77
N LEU A 164 -29.66 -1.16 0.12
CA LEU A 164 -30.24 0.04 0.74
C LEU A 164 -31.29 -0.29 1.81
N ALA A 165 -32.03 -1.39 1.67
CA ALA A 165 -32.92 -1.88 2.72
C ALA A 165 -32.18 -2.18 4.03
N TYR A 166 -30.90 -2.57 3.96
CA TYR A 166 -30.03 -2.80 5.10
C TYR A 166 -29.31 -1.52 5.55
N GLN A 167 -28.73 -0.77 4.62
CA GLN A 167 -27.82 0.36 4.94
C GLN A 167 -28.58 1.65 5.33
N ASN A 168 -29.72 1.95 4.71
CA ASN A 168 -30.49 3.16 5.01
C ASN A 168 -30.96 3.25 6.47
N PRO A 169 -31.49 2.19 7.11
CA PRO A 169 -31.81 2.22 8.54
C PRO A 169 -30.60 2.53 9.43
N ILE A 170 -29.40 2.10 9.05
CA ILE A 170 -28.17 2.39 9.79
C ILE A 170 -27.79 3.87 9.62
N LEU A 171 -27.79 4.37 8.39
CA LEU A 171 -27.52 5.78 8.11
C LEU A 171 -28.46 6.70 8.89
N GLU A 172 -29.76 6.46 8.79
CA GLU A 172 -30.78 7.33 9.38
C GLU A 172 -30.86 7.20 10.91
N LYS A 173 -31.07 5.95 11.41
CA LYS A 173 -31.42 5.74 12.82
C LYS A 173 -30.22 5.67 13.75
N VAL A 174 -29.05 5.24 13.23
CA VAL A 174 -27.84 5.15 14.06
C VAL A 174 -27.01 6.43 13.96
N TYR A 175 -26.85 6.96 12.74
CA TYR A 175 -25.95 8.08 12.50
C TYR A 175 -26.65 9.41 12.19
N GLY A 176 -27.95 9.42 11.97
CA GLY A 176 -28.71 10.64 11.62
C GLY A 176 -28.30 11.22 10.26
N LEU A 177 -27.82 10.37 9.36
CA LEU A 177 -27.38 10.75 8.02
C LEU A 177 -28.52 10.59 7.00
N PRO A 178 -28.45 11.30 5.86
CA PRO A 178 -29.39 11.10 4.75
C PRO A 178 -29.37 9.66 4.23
N THR A 179 -30.52 9.19 3.75
CA THR A 179 -30.66 7.91 3.07
C THR A 179 -30.53 8.07 1.57
N TYR A 180 -30.32 6.95 0.87
CA TYR A 180 -30.21 6.89 -0.58
C TYR A 180 -31.42 6.18 -1.20
N THR A 181 -31.79 6.59 -2.41
CA THR A 181 -32.71 5.83 -3.26
C THR A 181 -31.91 5.08 -4.35
N VAL A 182 -32.51 4.02 -4.88
CA VAL A 182 -31.93 3.27 -6.01
C VAL A 182 -31.68 4.20 -7.20
N ASP A 183 -32.64 5.05 -7.53
CA ASP A 183 -32.54 5.96 -8.68
C ASP A 183 -31.35 6.94 -8.53
N GLN A 184 -31.17 7.54 -7.34
CA GLN A 184 -30.03 8.44 -7.08
C GLN A 184 -28.68 7.77 -7.36
N ILE A 185 -28.53 6.50 -6.95
CA ILE A 185 -27.27 5.76 -7.19
C ILE A 185 -27.16 5.39 -8.67
N CYS A 186 -28.25 4.91 -9.29
CA CYS A 186 -28.27 4.55 -10.70
C CYS A 186 -27.95 5.73 -11.61
N GLU A 187 -28.53 6.90 -11.37
CA GLU A 187 -28.24 8.12 -12.14
C GLU A 187 -26.73 8.46 -12.14
N THR A 188 -26.05 8.20 -11.01
CA THR A 188 -24.62 8.48 -10.89
C THR A 188 -23.76 7.38 -11.47
N TYR A 189 -24.10 6.09 -11.23
CA TYR A 189 -23.21 4.98 -11.49
C TYR A 189 -23.40 4.28 -12.85
N LEU A 190 -24.63 4.23 -13.40
CA LEU A 190 -24.85 3.61 -14.70
C LEU A 190 -24.08 4.26 -15.85
N PRO A 191 -23.85 5.58 -15.91
CA PRO A 191 -22.96 6.16 -16.90
C PRO A 191 -21.54 5.61 -16.84
N TYR A 192 -21.05 5.24 -15.64
CA TYR A 192 -19.75 4.59 -15.49
C TYR A 192 -19.76 3.14 -15.93
N ALA A 193 -20.88 2.42 -15.88
CA ALA A 193 -20.98 1.06 -16.37
C ALA A 193 -20.58 0.96 -17.84
N GLU A 194 -21.09 1.86 -18.68
CA GLU A 194 -20.76 1.90 -20.09
C GLU A 194 -19.27 2.28 -20.33
N ARG A 195 -18.74 3.21 -19.55
CA ARG A 195 -17.30 3.56 -19.61
C ARG A 195 -16.41 2.40 -19.17
N MET A 196 -16.83 1.60 -18.19
CA MET A 196 -16.08 0.46 -17.66
C MET A 196 -16.12 -0.76 -18.58
N ARG A 197 -17.19 -0.95 -19.33
CA ARG A 197 -17.46 -2.15 -20.16
C ARG A 197 -16.23 -2.63 -20.97
N PRO A 198 -15.48 -1.77 -21.69
CA PRO A 198 -14.33 -2.20 -22.48
C PRO A 198 -13.13 -2.66 -21.62
N TYR A 199 -13.08 -2.33 -20.35
CA TYR A 199 -11.98 -2.67 -19.44
C TYR A 199 -12.27 -3.94 -18.63
N ILE A 200 -13.53 -4.38 -18.53
CA ILE A 200 -13.94 -5.49 -17.68
C ILE A 200 -13.51 -6.82 -18.28
N VAL A 201 -12.83 -7.63 -17.45
CA VAL A 201 -12.33 -8.95 -17.83
C VAL A 201 -12.55 -9.98 -16.70
N GLU A 202 -12.45 -11.25 -17.05
CA GLU A 202 -12.21 -12.32 -16.10
C GLU A 202 -10.69 -12.34 -15.78
N SER A 203 -10.32 -11.62 -14.72
CA SER A 203 -8.92 -11.29 -14.41
C SER A 203 -8.09 -12.51 -14.04
N SER A 204 -8.67 -13.50 -13.35
CA SER A 204 -7.94 -14.73 -12.98
C SER A 204 -7.54 -15.52 -14.22
N LYS A 205 -8.46 -15.68 -15.19
CA LYS A 205 -8.16 -16.30 -16.46
C LYS A 205 -7.06 -15.56 -17.22
N LEU A 206 -7.22 -14.22 -17.39
CA LEU A 206 -6.26 -13.38 -18.09
C LEU A 206 -4.85 -13.51 -17.50
N LEU A 207 -4.72 -13.40 -16.16
CA LEU A 207 -3.41 -13.44 -15.51
C LEU A 207 -2.75 -14.84 -15.62
N ASN A 208 -3.52 -15.92 -15.52
CA ASN A 208 -2.97 -17.26 -15.68
C ASN A 208 -2.59 -17.53 -17.15
N GLU A 209 -3.37 -17.09 -18.13
CA GLU A 209 -3.01 -17.18 -19.56
C GLU A 209 -1.70 -16.45 -19.87
N LEU A 210 -1.49 -15.24 -19.31
CA LEU A 210 -0.22 -14.53 -19.44
C LEU A 210 0.96 -15.34 -18.88
N LEU A 211 0.79 -15.99 -17.73
CA LEU A 211 1.83 -16.83 -17.13
C LEU A 211 2.10 -18.08 -17.98
N ASP A 212 1.06 -18.70 -18.54
CA ASP A 212 1.19 -19.86 -19.43
C ASP A 212 1.91 -19.49 -20.74
N GLU A 213 1.77 -18.25 -21.20
CA GLU A 213 2.52 -17.67 -22.32
C GLU A 213 3.96 -17.28 -21.96
N GLY A 214 4.39 -17.48 -20.71
CA GLY A 214 5.72 -17.12 -20.23
C GLY A 214 5.90 -15.63 -19.96
N LYS A 215 4.81 -14.86 -19.86
CA LYS A 215 4.81 -13.44 -19.53
C LYS A 215 5.04 -13.22 -18.03
N SER A 216 5.59 -12.07 -17.69
CA SER A 216 5.91 -11.68 -16.32
C SER A 216 4.84 -10.79 -15.72
N ILE A 217 4.50 -11.03 -14.43
CA ILE A 217 3.51 -10.24 -13.68
C ILE A 217 4.14 -9.67 -12.42
N LEU A 218 3.97 -8.36 -12.22
CA LEU A 218 4.23 -7.69 -10.95
C LEU A 218 2.92 -7.48 -10.19
N PHE A 219 2.77 -8.10 -9.04
CA PHE A 219 1.68 -7.80 -8.11
C PHE A 219 2.05 -6.59 -7.25
N GLU A 220 1.37 -5.48 -7.49
CA GLU A 220 1.58 -4.21 -6.79
C GLU A 220 0.75 -4.17 -5.51
N GLY A 221 1.41 -4.24 -4.36
CA GLY A 221 0.79 -4.13 -3.05
C GLY A 221 0.45 -2.69 -2.69
N ALA A 222 -0.61 -2.53 -1.93
CA ALA A 222 -1.02 -1.28 -1.30
C ALA A 222 -0.85 -1.38 0.21
N GLN A 223 -0.76 -0.24 0.91
CA GLN A 223 -0.49 -0.15 2.34
C GLN A 223 0.79 -0.90 2.75
N ALA A 224 0.77 -1.72 3.80
CA ALA A 224 1.96 -2.44 4.28
C ALA A 224 1.60 -3.58 5.24
N THR A 225 2.57 -4.44 5.54
CA THR A 225 2.41 -5.61 6.42
C THR A 225 1.83 -5.26 7.78
N MET A 226 2.31 -4.19 8.42
CA MET A 226 1.80 -3.79 9.74
C MET A 226 0.42 -3.12 9.70
N LEU A 227 -0.14 -2.90 8.50
CA LEU A 227 -1.50 -2.44 8.27
C LEU A 227 -2.41 -3.53 7.68
N ASP A 228 -1.92 -4.75 7.50
CA ASP A 228 -2.72 -5.90 7.04
C ASP A 228 -3.81 -6.23 8.05
N ILE A 229 -5.00 -6.60 7.57
CA ILE A 229 -6.16 -6.89 8.43
C ILE A 229 -5.91 -8.06 9.38
N ASP A 230 -5.15 -9.06 8.95
CA ASP A 230 -4.88 -10.28 9.72
C ASP A 230 -3.55 -10.21 10.48
N HIS A 231 -2.53 -9.58 9.88
CA HIS A 231 -1.14 -9.58 10.37
C HIS A 231 -0.66 -8.22 10.90
N GLY A 232 -1.46 -7.18 10.78
CA GLY A 232 -1.11 -5.84 11.23
C GLY A 232 -1.44 -5.55 12.69
N THR A 233 -1.25 -4.29 13.07
CA THR A 233 -1.51 -3.78 14.42
C THR A 233 -3.00 -3.52 14.67
N TYR A 234 -3.82 -4.56 14.58
CA TYR A 234 -5.27 -4.47 14.77
C TYR A 234 -5.64 -3.79 16.11
N PRO A 235 -6.63 -2.86 16.16
CA PRO A 235 -7.52 -2.43 15.08
C PRO A 235 -6.98 -1.31 14.18
N PHE A 236 -5.78 -0.83 14.38
CA PHE A 236 -5.16 0.25 13.62
C PHE A 236 -4.55 -0.27 12.31
N VAL A 237 -5.40 -0.77 11.44
CA VAL A 237 -5.08 -1.44 10.17
C VAL A 237 -6.02 -0.98 9.07
N THR A 238 -5.74 -1.35 7.82
CA THR A 238 -6.72 -1.29 6.74
C THR A 238 -7.59 -2.56 6.73
N SER A 239 -8.70 -2.53 6.01
CA SER A 239 -9.61 -3.69 5.90
C SER A 239 -9.23 -4.66 4.77
N SER A 240 -8.02 -4.54 4.23
CA SER A 240 -7.53 -5.39 3.13
C SER A 240 -6.33 -6.23 3.53
N ASN A 241 -6.09 -7.34 2.82
CA ASN A 241 -4.90 -8.15 2.96
C ASN A 241 -3.76 -7.54 2.15
N CYS A 242 -2.83 -6.87 2.84
CA CYS A 242 -1.69 -6.16 2.27
C CYS A 242 -0.45 -7.05 2.12
N SER A 243 -0.48 -8.25 2.73
CA SER A 243 0.59 -9.24 2.66
C SER A 243 0.69 -9.88 1.28
N ALA A 244 1.81 -10.54 0.99
CA ALA A 244 2.04 -11.25 -0.26
C ALA A 244 0.99 -12.36 -0.52
N GLY A 245 0.49 -13.00 0.54
CA GLY A 245 -0.62 -13.96 0.44
C GLY A 245 -1.89 -13.36 -0.15
N GLY A 246 -2.10 -12.05 0.05
CA GLY A 246 -3.21 -11.31 -0.56
C GLY A 246 -3.16 -11.26 -2.09
N ALA A 247 -1.97 -11.37 -2.69
CA ALA A 247 -1.84 -11.42 -4.15
C ALA A 247 -2.49 -12.67 -4.74
N VAL A 248 -2.38 -13.81 -4.07
CA VAL A 248 -3.01 -15.08 -4.48
C VAL A 248 -4.53 -14.97 -4.51
N THR A 249 -5.12 -14.55 -3.40
CA THR A 249 -6.58 -14.45 -3.26
C THR A 249 -7.18 -13.30 -4.05
N GLY A 250 -6.42 -12.19 -4.18
CA GLY A 250 -6.88 -10.96 -4.83
C GLY A 250 -6.69 -10.94 -6.35
N SER A 251 -5.99 -11.92 -6.93
CA SER A 251 -5.79 -12.04 -8.37
C SER A 251 -6.32 -13.36 -8.97
N GLY A 252 -6.38 -14.43 -8.15
CA GLY A 252 -6.69 -15.77 -8.61
C GLY A 252 -5.52 -16.49 -9.27
N VAL A 253 -4.28 -15.98 -9.08
CA VAL A 253 -3.06 -16.68 -9.48
C VAL A 253 -2.61 -17.61 -8.35
N GLY A 254 -2.26 -18.85 -8.68
CA GLY A 254 -1.84 -19.86 -7.69
C GLY A 254 -0.51 -19.48 -6.98
N PRO A 255 -0.33 -19.88 -5.70
CA PRO A 255 0.84 -19.51 -4.91
C PRO A 255 2.17 -20.03 -5.49
N CYS A 256 2.14 -21.17 -6.19
CA CYS A 256 3.35 -21.75 -6.81
C CYS A 256 3.90 -20.94 -8.00
N ASN A 257 3.14 -19.97 -8.49
CA ASN A 257 3.57 -19.09 -9.58
C ASN A 257 4.33 -17.84 -9.06
N ILE A 258 4.32 -17.60 -7.76
CA ILE A 258 5.05 -16.49 -7.15
C ILE A 258 6.48 -16.93 -6.84
N GLU A 259 7.45 -16.34 -7.53
CA GLU A 259 8.86 -16.67 -7.35
C GLU A 259 9.59 -15.69 -6.44
N ARG A 260 9.20 -14.41 -6.48
CA ARG A 260 9.89 -13.36 -5.73
C ARG A 260 8.90 -12.50 -4.97
N VAL A 261 9.31 -12.11 -3.77
CA VAL A 261 8.58 -11.16 -2.94
C VAL A 261 9.54 -10.06 -2.50
N LEU A 262 9.33 -8.87 -3.05
CA LEU A 262 10.12 -7.67 -2.76
C LEU A 262 9.45 -6.87 -1.63
N GLY A 263 10.07 -6.85 -0.47
CA GLY A 263 9.67 -5.98 0.64
C GLY A 263 10.25 -4.58 0.48
N ILE A 264 9.40 -3.56 0.57
CA ILE A 264 9.86 -2.17 0.58
C ILE A 264 9.94 -1.71 2.03
N ALA A 265 11.10 -1.23 2.45
CA ALA A 265 11.33 -0.64 3.76
C ALA A 265 12.01 0.73 3.62
N LYS A 266 11.65 1.66 4.47
CA LYS A 266 12.35 2.92 4.63
C LYS A 266 13.57 2.71 5.54
N ALA A 267 14.64 3.44 5.33
CA ALA A 267 15.83 3.38 6.19
C ALA A 267 15.58 3.84 7.65
N TYR A 268 14.39 4.35 7.93
CA TYR A 268 13.83 4.66 9.26
C TYR A 268 12.34 4.34 9.21
N LEU A 269 11.60 4.56 10.28
CA LEU A 269 10.16 4.28 10.28
C LEU A 269 9.32 5.54 10.19
N THR A 270 8.17 5.40 9.54
CA THR A 270 7.09 6.39 9.62
C THR A 270 5.75 5.67 9.80
N ARG A 271 4.83 6.35 10.50
CA ARG A 271 3.45 5.88 10.65
C ARG A 271 2.47 7.03 10.52
N VAL A 272 1.36 6.79 9.82
CA VAL A 272 0.19 7.66 9.80
C VAL A 272 -0.89 7.04 10.68
N GLY A 273 -1.64 7.88 11.40
CA GLY A 273 -2.72 7.42 12.27
C GLY A 273 -2.28 6.92 13.64
N SER A 274 -3.23 6.34 14.35
CA SER A 274 -3.07 5.86 15.72
C SER A 274 -2.44 4.46 15.78
N GLY A 275 -2.20 3.98 16.99
CA GLY A 275 -1.68 2.65 17.27
C GLY A 275 -0.20 2.60 17.66
N PRO A 276 0.32 1.41 18.02
CA PRO A 276 1.64 1.23 18.59
C PRO A 276 2.76 1.64 17.62
N PHE A 277 3.78 2.28 18.16
CA PHE A 277 4.99 2.65 17.43
C PHE A 277 6.17 2.71 18.40
N PRO A 278 6.75 1.56 18.80
CA PRO A 278 7.74 1.50 19.87
C PRO A 278 8.96 2.39 19.66
N THR A 279 9.40 2.55 18.40
CA THR A 279 10.60 3.34 18.07
C THR A 279 10.30 4.82 17.78
N GLU A 280 9.09 5.31 18.09
CA GLU A 280 8.65 6.68 17.82
C GLU A 280 9.53 7.71 18.51
N LEU A 281 9.79 8.82 17.81
CA LEU A 281 10.59 9.95 18.26
C LEU A 281 9.74 11.22 18.33
N SER A 282 10.12 12.14 19.24
CA SER A 282 9.53 13.48 19.27
C SER A 282 9.75 14.20 17.93
N LEU A 283 8.70 14.82 17.40
CA LEU A 283 8.76 15.61 16.17
C LEU A 283 9.11 17.09 16.41
N ASP A 284 9.18 17.51 17.67
CA ASP A 284 9.39 18.91 18.00
C ASP A 284 10.89 19.25 18.11
N GLU A 285 11.72 18.25 18.39
CA GLU A 285 13.16 18.42 18.56
C GLU A 285 13.97 17.16 18.18
N GLY A 286 15.28 17.30 18.13
CA GLY A 286 16.21 16.20 17.94
C GLY A 286 16.04 15.45 16.61
N VAL A 287 16.32 14.14 16.64
CA VAL A 287 16.34 13.29 15.43
C VAL A 287 14.95 13.15 14.81
N GLY A 288 13.88 13.08 15.60
CA GLY A 288 12.53 12.97 15.03
C GLY A 288 12.15 14.18 14.18
N LYS A 289 12.47 15.40 14.64
CA LYS A 289 12.31 16.63 13.86
C LYS A 289 13.18 16.61 12.60
N PHE A 290 14.42 16.19 12.72
CA PHE A 290 15.35 16.06 11.58
C PHE A 290 14.78 15.11 10.51
N LEU A 291 14.30 13.92 10.91
CA LEU A 291 13.68 12.96 9.98
C LEU A 291 12.41 13.52 9.31
N LEU A 292 11.57 14.21 10.07
CA LEU A 292 10.36 14.84 9.55
C LEU A 292 10.68 15.89 8.47
N GLU A 293 11.62 16.81 8.78
CA GLU A 293 11.96 17.94 7.91
C GLU A 293 12.77 17.47 6.69
N LYS A 294 13.87 16.76 6.90
CA LYS A 294 14.74 16.27 5.80
C LYS A 294 14.07 15.20 4.97
N GLY A 295 13.27 14.34 5.59
CA GLY A 295 12.50 13.30 4.89
C GLY A 295 11.23 13.82 4.21
N HIS A 296 10.84 15.09 4.41
CA HIS A 296 9.56 15.64 3.95
C HIS A 296 8.37 14.74 4.34
N GLU A 297 8.35 14.32 5.63
CA GLU A 297 7.39 13.33 6.10
C GLU A 297 6.01 13.97 6.41
N TYR A 298 5.34 14.34 5.34
CA TYR A 298 3.98 14.89 5.34
C TYR A 298 3.08 14.07 4.42
N GLY A 299 1.83 13.89 4.81
CA GLY A 299 0.85 13.19 3.99
C GLY A 299 0.55 13.97 2.70
N VAL A 300 0.69 13.33 1.55
CA VAL A 300 0.49 13.96 0.23
C VAL A 300 -0.91 14.58 0.11
N THR A 301 -1.93 13.85 0.56
CA THR A 301 -3.34 14.28 0.44
C THR A 301 -3.79 15.17 1.60
N THR A 302 -3.28 14.93 2.82
CA THR A 302 -3.79 15.58 4.04
C THR A 302 -2.87 16.63 4.62
N GLY A 303 -1.61 16.71 4.18
CA GLY A 303 -0.59 17.57 4.75
C GLY A 303 -0.20 17.24 6.21
N ARG A 304 -0.77 16.18 6.79
CA ARG A 304 -0.48 15.80 8.19
C ARG A 304 0.96 15.34 8.33
N LYS A 305 1.60 15.75 9.44
CA LYS A 305 2.91 15.21 9.83
C LYS A 305 2.80 13.70 10.04
N ARG A 306 3.75 12.94 9.47
CA ARG A 306 3.91 11.52 9.79
C ARG A 306 4.69 11.41 11.10
N ARG A 307 4.30 10.49 11.95
CA ARG A 307 5.10 10.05 13.10
C ARG A 307 6.38 9.43 12.56
N CYS A 308 7.53 9.76 13.12
CA CYS A 308 8.83 9.25 12.70
C CYS A 308 9.49 8.47 13.83
N GLY A 309 10.25 7.45 13.49
CA GLY A 309 10.97 6.62 14.45
C GLY A 309 12.21 5.99 13.86
N TRP A 310 13.06 5.45 14.72
CA TRP A 310 14.22 4.69 14.30
C TRP A 310 13.83 3.41 13.55
N TYR A 311 14.76 2.89 12.73
CA TYR A 311 14.56 1.61 12.06
C TYR A 311 14.32 0.49 13.06
N ASP A 312 13.35 -0.38 12.75
CA ASP A 312 12.91 -1.47 13.61
C ASP A 312 13.10 -2.81 12.91
N ALA A 313 14.13 -3.54 13.33
CA ALA A 313 14.44 -4.84 12.75
C ALA A 313 13.43 -5.93 13.17
N CYS A 314 12.75 -5.77 14.33
CA CYS A 314 11.70 -6.69 14.74
C CYS A 314 10.52 -6.66 13.78
N VAL A 315 10.12 -5.46 13.33
CA VAL A 315 9.09 -5.27 12.32
C VAL A 315 9.52 -5.86 10.98
N THR A 316 10.77 -5.64 10.56
CA THR A 316 11.24 -6.15 9.27
C THR A 316 11.38 -7.68 9.29
N ARG A 317 11.85 -8.29 10.39
CA ARG A 317 11.85 -9.76 10.56
C ARG A 317 10.45 -10.35 10.52
N TYR A 318 9.51 -9.70 11.20
CA TYR A 318 8.10 -10.08 11.15
C TYR A 318 7.56 -10.04 9.72
N ALA A 319 7.79 -8.93 9.01
CA ALA A 319 7.37 -8.78 7.63
C ALA A 319 8.04 -9.81 6.71
N ALA A 320 9.33 -10.10 6.90
CA ALA A 320 10.05 -11.13 6.15
C ALA A 320 9.40 -12.50 6.30
N ARG A 321 9.04 -12.88 7.53
CA ARG A 321 8.39 -14.17 7.82
C ARG A 321 6.98 -14.24 7.24
N VAL A 322 6.15 -13.22 7.44
CA VAL A 322 4.74 -13.22 7.05
C VAL A 322 4.59 -13.22 5.51
N ASN A 323 5.48 -12.51 4.82
CA ASN A 323 5.41 -12.38 3.36
C ASN A 323 6.31 -13.38 2.62
N GLY A 324 7.22 -14.06 3.30
CA GLY A 324 8.24 -14.87 2.62
C GLY A 324 9.15 -14.00 1.75
N LEU A 325 9.64 -12.87 2.29
CA LEU A 325 10.45 -11.94 1.50
C LEU A 325 11.70 -12.61 0.95
N THR A 326 11.92 -12.48 -0.34
CA THR A 326 13.16 -12.91 -1.02
C THR A 326 14.18 -11.77 -1.12
N ASP A 327 13.67 -10.54 -1.16
CA ASP A 327 14.44 -9.32 -1.39
C ASP A 327 13.87 -8.14 -0.60
N LEU A 328 14.74 -7.19 -0.25
CA LEU A 328 14.37 -5.88 0.29
C LEU A 328 14.80 -4.75 -0.66
N ALA A 329 13.97 -3.72 -0.73
CA ALA A 329 14.36 -2.42 -1.25
C ALA A 329 14.35 -1.41 -0.10
N ILE A 330 15.49 -0.77 0.14
CA ILE A 330 15.63 0.28 1.16
C ILE A 330 15.48 1.64 0.50
N THR A 331 14.53 2.42 0.98
CA THR A 331 14.28 3.78 0.49
C THR A 331 14.71 4.84 1.51
N LYS A 332 14.89 6.07 1.05
CA LYS A 332 15.19 7.22 1.93
C LYS A 332 16.50 7.06 2.73
N LEU A 333 17.49 6.34 2.19
CA LEU A 333 18.78 6.20 2.85
C LEU A 333 19.50 7.56 2.96
N ASP A 334 19.34 8.42 1.96
CA ASP A 334 19.85 9.80 1.90
C ASP A 334 19.41 10.66 3.09
N VAL A 335 18.23 10.40 3.64
CA VAL A 335 17.67 11.16 4.77
C VAL A 335 18.49 10.98 6.04
N LEU A 336 19.11 9.82 6.24
CA LEU A 336 19.95 9.54 7.42
C LEU A 336 21.31 10.25 7.37
N GLY A 337 21.77 10.72 6.21
CA GLY A 337 23.01 11.50 6.09
C GLY A 337 22.98 12.74 6.98
N GLY A 338 24.10 13.09 7.62
CA GLY A 338 24.21 14.19 8.58
C GLY A 338 23.94 13.80 10.04
N LEU A 339 23.61 12.53 10.31
CA LEU A 339 23.56 11.97 11.65
C LEU A 339 24.93 11.38 12.01
N ASP A 340 25.41 11.67 13.23
CA ASP A 340 26.65 11.06 13.75
C ASP A 340 26.43 9.61 14.16
N THR A 341 25.25 9.33 14.71
CA THR A 341 24.89 8.01 15.23
C THR A 341 23.47 7.66 14.79
N ILE A 342 23.27 6.43 14.34
CA ILE A 342 21.98 5.87 13.95
C ILE A 342 21.66 4.72 14.92
N LYS A 343 20.41 4.69 15.41
CA LYS A 343 19.92 3.62 16.27
C LYS A 343 19.05 2.65 15.46
N VAL A 344 19.25 1.36 15.73
CA VAL A 344 18.47 0.28 15.16
C VAL A 344 17.86 -0.53 16.29
N CYS A 345 16.53 -0.64 16.32
CA CYS A 345 15.84 -1.50 17.27
C CYS A 345 16.01 -2.96 16.87
N THR A 346 16.53 -3.77 17.78
CA THR A 346 16.83 -5.19 17.54
C THR A 346 15.95 -6.13 18.37
N ALA A 347 15.36 -5.63 19.45
CA ALA A 347 14.44 -6.35 20.33
C ALA A 347 13.54 -5.37 21.08
N TYR A 348 12.49 -5.88 21.70
CA TYR A 348 11.66 -5.16 22.64
C TYR A 348 11.78 -5.77 24.04
N ASP A 349 11.73 -4.92 25.06
CA ASP A 349 11.43 -5.34 26.43
C ASP A 349 9.94 -5.10 26.70
N VAL A 350 9.25 -6.15 27.10
CA VAL A 350 7.85 -6.08 27.52
C VAL A 350 7.76 -6.69 28.92
N ASP A 351 7.60 -5.85 29.93
CA ASP A 351 7.48 -6.27 31.34
C ASP A 351 8.64 -7.19 31.81
N GLY A 352 9.85 -6.95 31.33
CA GLY A 352 11.06 -7.72 31.64
C GLY A 352 11.26 -8.98 30.79
N VAL A 353 10.41 -9.22 29.80
CA VAL A 353 10.56 -10.29 28.80
C VAL A 353 11.06 -9.70 27.49
N GLU A 354 12.13 -10.28 26.94
CA GLU A 354 12.69 -9.85 25.67
C GLU A 354 12.00 -10.55 24.50
N TYR A 355 11.60 -9.73 23.49
CA TYR A 355 11.03 -10.18 22.23
C TYR A 355 11.92 -9.70 21.07
N ASP A 356 12.34 -10.60 20.22
CA ASP A 356 13.10 -10.30 19.00
C ASP A 356 12.21 -10.13 17.76
N THR A 357 10.90 -10.19 17.92
CA THR A 357 9.87 -10.02 16.89
C THR A 357 8.70 -9.20 17.45
N VAL A 358 7.79 -8.79 16.59
CA VAL A 358 6.55 -8.12 17.01
C VAL A 358 5.76 -9.02 17.94
N PRO A 359 5.44 -8.60 19.18
CA PRO A 359 4.59 -9.35 20.09
C PRO A 359 3.19 -9.56 19.49
N GLU A 360 2.67 -10.78 19.57
CA GLU A 360 1.36 -11.11 19.01
C GLU A 360 0.23 -10.40 19.78
N HIS A 361 0.37 -10.29 21.10
CA HIS A 361 -0.65 -9.66 21.94
C HIS A 361 -0.52 -8.13 21.90
N ARG A 362 -1.60 -7.44 21.56
CA ARG A 362 -1.63 -5.98 21.39
C ARG A 362 -1.12 -5.23 22.62
N VAL A 363 -1.61 -5.56 23.82
CA VAL A 363 -1.19 -4.86 25.05
C VAL A 363 0.32 -4.97 25.25
N SER A 364 0.89 -6.14 24.94
CA SER A 364 2.34 -6.33 24.98
C SER A 364 3.06 -5.43 23.99
N PHE A 365 2.50 -5.23 22.81
CA PHE A 365 3.10 -4.33 21.80
C PHE A 365 2.93 -2.84 22.15
N ASP A 366 1.81 -2.46 22.77
CA ASP A 366 1.59 -1.09 23.28
C ASP A 366 2.58 -0.74 24.41
N HIS A 367 3.04 -1.73 25.19
CA HIS A 367 4.01 -1.57 26.30
C HIS A 367 5.46 -1.87 25.87
N ALA A 368 5.69 -2.21 24.61
CA ALA A 368 7.01 -2.58 24.13
C ALA A 368 8.00 -1.40 24.21
N THR A 369 9.07 -1.62 24.96
CA THR A 369 10.19 -0.67 25.05
C THR A 369 11.31 -1.14 24.11
N PRO A 370 11.71 -0.34 23.10
CA PRO A 370 12.70 -0.77 22.13
C PRO A 370 14.10 -0.86 22.74
N LYS A 371 14.81 -1.95 22.44
CA LYS A 371 16.25 -2.11 22.69
C LYS A 371 17.03 -1.78 21.42
N TYR A 372 17.97 -0.87 21.55
CA TYR A 372 18.72 -0.37 20.41
C TYR A 372 20.19 -0.83 20.42
N ILE A 373 20.71 -1.07 19.22
CA ILE A 373 22.15 -0.93 18.95
C ILE A 373 22.40 0.41 18.29
N GLU A 374 23.58 0.97 18.51
CA GLU A 374 24.04 2.22 17.91
C GLU A 374 25.12 1.91 16.88
N VAL A 375 24.99 2.52 15.71
CA VAL A 375 25.98 2.40 14.62
C VAL A 375 26.41 3.78 14.15
N PRO A 376 27.63 3.92 13.59
CA PRO A 376 28.07 5.18 13.01
C PRO A 376 27.14 5.63 11.88
N GLY A 377 26.84 6.91 11.84
CA GLY A 377 26.20 7.56 10.69
C GLY A 377 27.24 8.04 9.67
N TRP A 378 26.82 8.84 8.72
CA TRP A 378 27.66 9.43 7.69
C TRP A 378 27.27 10.88 7.43
N GLN A 379 28.24 11.69 6.99
CA GLN A 379 28.05 13.11 6.72
C GLN A 379 27.96 13.43 5.23
N GLU A 380 28.39 12.50 4.38
CA GLU A 380 28.45 12.66 2.95
C GLU A 380 27.06 12.71 2.33
N ASP A 381 26.89 13.54 1.30
CA ASP A 381 25.72 13.48 0.44
C ASP A 381 25.84 12.27 -0.51
N ILE A 382 24.94 11.31 -0.34
CA ILE A 382 24.90 10.07 -1.12
C ILE A 382 23.94 10.16 -2.33
N SER A 383 23.26 11.27 -2.55
CA SER A 383 22.26 11.44 -3.62
C SER A 383 22.85 11.26 -5.03
N GLY A 384 24.16 11.48 -5.16
CA GLY A 384 24.93 11.27 -6.38
C GLY A 384 25.40 9.84 -6.62
N CYS A 385 25.35 8.95 -5.63
CA CYS A 385 25.80 7.57 -5.77
C CYS A 385 24.93 6.77 -6.75
N ARG A 386 25.57 5.99 -7.62
CA ARG A 386 24.89 5.13 -8.62
C ARG A 386 25.28 3.66 -8.50
N SER A 387 26.27 3.36 -7.71
CA SER A 387 26.71 2.00 -7.38
C SER A 387 26.84 1.84 -5.86
N PHE A 388 26.77 0.59 -5.40
CA PHE A 388 26.91 0.28 -3.98
C PHE A 388 28.31 0.63 -3.45
N ASP A 389 29.33 0.53 -4.32
CA ASP A 389 30.72 0.80 -3.94
C ASP A 389 30.98 2.29 -3.67
N GLU A 390 30.21 3.20 -4.28
CA GLU A 390 30.29 4.65 -4.07
C GLU A 390 29.73 5.11 -2.72
N LEU A 391 28.93 4.27 -2.04
CA LEU A 391 28.40 4.62 -0.74
C LEU A 391 29.50 4.72 0.32
N PRO A 392 29.39 5.63 1.30
CA PRO A 392 30.25 5.65 2.48
C PRO A 392 30.28 4.31 3.21
N ALA A 393 31.38 3.99 3.86
CA ALA A 393 31.51 2.73 4.60
C ALA A 393 30.38 2.53 5.62
N ALA A 394 30.05 3.56 6.41
CA ALA A 394 28.97 3.50 7.39
C ALA A 394 27.60 3.22 6.75
N ALA A 395 27.31 3.78 5.56
CA ALA A 395 26.06 3.50 4.85
C ALA A 395 26.01 2.05 4.34
N LYS A 396 27.14 1.52 3.84
CA LYS A 396 27.25 0.09 3.46
C LYS A 396 27.06 -0.84 4.65
N ASP A 397 27.69 -0.52 5.78
CA ASP A 397 27.59 -1.29 7.02
C ASP A 397 26.14 -1.25 7.58
N TYR A 398 25.46 -0.11 7.46
CA TYR A 398 24.04 0.01 7.82
C TYR A 398 23.15 -0.91 6.97
N ILE A 399 23.35 -0.93 5.65
CA ILE A 399 22.60 -1.82 4.76
C ILE A 399 22.88 -3.28 5.10
N LYS A 400 24.15 -3.65 5.31
CA LYS A 400 24.54 -5.00 5.70
C LYS A 400 23.92 -5.40 7.04
N LEU A 401 23.89 -4.50 8.01
CA LEU A 401 23.22 -4.73 9.28
C LEU A 401 21.73 -5.04 9.10
N ILE A 402 21.04 -4.33 8.21
CA ILE A 402 19.63 -4.62 7.88
C ILE A 402 19.50 -6.01 7.27
N GLU A 403 20.40 -6.41 6.35
CA GLU A 403 20.43 -7.76 5.78
C GLU A 403 20.62 -8.83 6.87
N ASP A 404 21.60 -8.64 7.75
CA ASP A 404 21.91 -9.58 8.83
C ASP A 404 20.73 -9.70 9.85
N LEU A 405 20.12 -8.58 10.21
CA LEU A 405 19.01 -8.56 11.17
C LEU A 405 17.70 -9.07 10.59
N SER A 406 17.43 -8.88 9.32
CA SER A 406 16.20 -9.33 8.67
C SER A 406 16.26 -10.74 8.10
N GLY A 407 17.49 -11.22 7.82
CA GLY A 407 17.72 -12.45 7.08
C GLY A 407 17.39 -12.36 5.59
N VAL A 408 17.19 -11.14 5.06
CA VAL A 408 16.79 -10.89 3.67
C VAL A 408 17.80 -9.95 3.00
N ARG A 409 18.28 -10.30 1.80
CA ARG A 409 19.21 -9.45 1.05
C ARG A 409 18.55 -8.14 0.60
N VAL A 410 19.28 -7.05 0.64
CA VAL A 410 18.88 -5.76 0.09
C VAL A 410 19.27 -5.68 -1.37
N SER A 411 18.31 -5.79 -2.27
CA SER A 411 18.53 -5.81 -3.71
C SER A 411 18.46 -4.42 -4.36
N ILE A 412 17.75 -3.48 -3.74
CA ILE A 412 17.60 -2.11 -4.24
C ILE A 412 17.83 -1.11 -3.10
N VAL A 413 18.55 -0.04 -3.38
CA VAL A 413 18.81 1.05 -2.42
C VAL A 413 18.49 2.39 -3.08
N ALA A 414 17.51 3.13 -2.55
CA ALA A 414 17.21 4.47 -3.02
C ALA A 414 17.95 5.52 -2.17
N VAL A 415 18.69 6.38 -2.86
CA VAL A 415 19.57 7.42 -2.32
C VAL A 415 19.05 8.85 -2.60
N GLY A 416 17.80 8.98 -2.98
CA GLY A 416 17.12 10.25 -3.25
C GLY A 416 15.72 10.02 -3.82
N PRO A 417 14.96 11.08 -4.13
CA PRO A 417 13.57 10.98 -4.60
C PRO A 417 13.45 10.50 -6.05
N ASP A 418 14.42 10.83 -6.92
CA ASP A 418 14.31 10.57 -8.35
C ASP A 418 14.55 9.10 -8.71
N ARG A 419 13.97 8.64 -9.83
CA ARG A 419 14.15 7.27 -10.35
C ARG A 419 15.63 6.90 -10.48
N GLU A 420 16.44 7.80 -11.03
CA GLU A 420 17.88 7.60 -11.26
C GLU A 420 18.69 7.55 -9.95
N GLN A 421 18.15 8.04 -8.84
CA GLN A 421 18.76 7.99 -7.52
C GLN A 421 18.43 6.65 -6.84
N THR A 422 18.68 5.57 -7.58
CA THR A 422 18.40 4.21 -7.12
C THR A 422 19.53 3.27 -7.57
N ILE A 423 20.10 2.56 -6.62
CA ILE A 423 21.16 1.58 -6.82
C ILE A 423 20.49 0.21 -6.88
N ASN A 424 20.60 -0.47 -8.02
CA ASN A 424 20.16 -1.86 -8.19
C ASN A 424 21.36 -2.77 -7.96
N ARG A 425 21.30 -3.61 -6.92
CA ARG A 425 22.36 -4.57 -6.58
C ARG A 425 22.08 -5.97 -7.15
N PHE A 426 20.85 -6.45 -7.03
CA PHE A 426 20.52 -7.85 -7.31
C PHE A 426 19.11 -8.04 -7.93
N TRP A 427 18.35 -7.00 -8.08
CA TRP A 427 17.04 -7.09 -8.72
C TRP A 427 17.21 -7.07 -10.25
N LYS A 428 16.94 -8.20 -10.90
CA LYS A 428 16.93 -8.37 -12.36
C LYS A 428 15.72 -9.18 -12.77
#